data_d8e48f857dfc03399d17140bc3f4aa70
#
_entry.id   d8e48f857dfc03399d17140bc3f4aa70
#
_cell.length_a   1.000
_cell.length_b   1.000
_cell.length_c   1.000
_cell.angle_alpha   90.00
_cell.angle_beta   90.00
_cell.angle_gamma   90.00
#
_symmetry.space_group_name_H-M   'P 1'
#
loop_
_entity.id
_entity.type
_entity.pdbx_description
1 polymer ?
#
loop_
_entity_poly.entity_id
_entity_poly.type
_entity_poly.pdbx_seq_one_letter_code
_entity_poly.pdbx_strand_id
1 'polypeptide(L)'
;MIPWIAVQEAPLDAMALRSVMEDPHAGALVLFEGRARDHHEGRPVLELAYEAYVPMAEKELALLREKAIERYGLTRCAIHHRIGVVPLTEAAVIVATSSAHRAESFQAAAWVMDEIKQRVPIWKREKYRDGSESWVECTHRFQM
;
A
#
# COMPACT_ATOMS: atom_id res chain seq x y z
N MET A 1 -0.95 13.52 14.91
CA MET A 1 -1.80 13.61 13.71
C MET A 1 -1.40 12.52 12.72
N ILE A 2 -2.36 11.86 12.11
CA ILE A 2 -2.11 10.82 11.12
C ILE A 2 -1.91 11.47 9.75
N PRO A 3 -0.75 11.29 9.10
CA PRO A 3 -0.51 11.87 7.78
C PRO A 3 -1.27 11.13 6.68
N TRP A 4 -1.49 11.80 5.55
CA TRP A 4 -2.10 11.16 4.39
C TRP A 4 -1.17 10.17 3.71
N ILE A 5 0.14 10.41 3.81
CA ILE A 5 1.18 9.57 3.21
C ILE A 5 2.16 9.20 4.31
N ALA A 6 2.56 7.92 4.36
CA ALA A 6 3.60 7.47 5.28
C ALA A 6 4.39 6.32 4.68
N VAL A 7 5.70 6.33 4.92
CA VAL A 7 6.60 5.20 4.70
C VAL A 7 7.33 5.00 6.01
N GLN A 8 7.07 3.91 6.71
CA GLN A 8 7.49 3.76 8.10
C GLN A 8 7.85 2.32 8.46
N GLU A 9 8.72 2.17 9.45
CA GLU A 9 9.05 0.84 9.99
C GLU A 9 8.02 0.37 11.01
N ALA A 10 7.38 1.30 11.70
CA ALA A 10 6.34 0.97 12.69
C ALA A 10 5.17 0.26 12.04
N PRO A 11 4.46 -0.61 12.77
CA PRO A 11 3.25 -1.25 12.25
C PRO A 11 2.25 -0.22 11.75
N LEU A 12 1.57 -0.55 10.67
CA LEU A 12 0.51 0.30 10.13
C LEU A 12 -0.75 0.16 10.99
N ASP A 13 -1.43 1.27 11.21
CA ASP A 13 -2.62 1.32 12.07
C ASP A 13 -3.87 1.62 11.22
N ALA A 14 -4.60 0.56 10.88
CA ALA A 14 -5.79 0.68 10.04
C ALA A 14 -6.89 1.50 10.72
N MET A 15 -7.03 1.39 12.05
CA MET A 15 -8.06 2.13 12.77
C MET A 15 -7.78 3.63 12.79
N ALA A 16 -6.51 4.00 12.95
CA ALA A 16 -6.10 5.40 12.90
C ALA A 16 -6.34 5.97 11.50
N LEU A 17 -5.99 5.23 10.46
CA LEU A 17 -6.27 5.64 9.08
C LEU A 17 -7.76 5.81 8.84
N ARG A 18 -8.55 4.86 9.29
CA ARG A 18 -10.00 4.93 9.13
C ARG A 18 -10.57 6.19 9.78
N SER A 19 -10.04 6.58 10.95
CA SER A 19 -10.56 7.75 11.67
C SER A 19 -10.34 9.05 10.91
N VAL A 20 -9.23 9.21 10.19
CA VAL A 20 -8.97 10.45 9.42
C VAL A 20 -9.74 10.47 8.10
N MET A 21 -10.34 9.36 7.72
CA MET A 21 -11.13 9.27 6.49
C MET A 21 -12.61 9.63 6.71
N GLU A 22 -13.01 9.92 7.94
CA GLU A 22 -14.40 10.31 8.23
C GLU A 22 -14.73 11.62 7.54
N ASP A 23 -15.77 11.61 6.71
CA ASP A 23 -16.14 12.76 5.89
C ASP A 23 -17.64 12.69 5.59
N PRO A 24 -18.42 13.68 6.02
CA PRO A 24 -19.87 13.67 5.78
C PRO A 24 -20.25 13.75 4.30
N HIS A 25 -19.30 14.13 3.43
CA HIS A 25 -19.55 14.19 1.98
C HIS A 25 -19.36 12.83 1.30
N ALA A 26 -18.80 11.84 2.00
CA ALA A 26 -18.50 10.54 1.43
C ALA A 26 -19.58 9.54 1.79
N GLY A 27 -20.15 8.90 0.78
CA GLY A 27 -21.07 7.77 0.97
C GLY A 27 -20.35 6.43 0.97
N ALA A 28 -19.08 6.41 0.59
CA ALA A 28 -18.30 5.19 0.51
C ALA A 28 -16.88 5.39 1.01
N LEU A 29 -16.40 4.43 1.78
CA LEU A 29 -15.01 4.35 2.21
C LEU A 29 -14.52 2.93 1.94
N VAL A 30 -13.43 2.83 1.17
CA VAL A 30 -12.75 1.55 0.96
C VAL A 30 -11.40 1.64 1.67
N LEU A 31 -11.12 0.66 2.50
CA LEU A 31 -9.82 0.52 3.14
C LEU A 31 -9.26 -0.83 2.73
N PHE A 32 -8.22 -0.79 1.91
CA PHE A 32 -7.54 -1.98 1.44
C PHE A 32 -6.26 -2.20 2.24
N GLU A 33 -6.05 -3.43 2.69
CA GLU A 33 -4.80 -3.85 3.33
C GLU A 33 -4.14 -4.93 2.49
N GLY A 34 -2.91 -4.65 2.03
CA GLY A 34 -2.06 -5.69 1.48
C GLY A 34 -1.26 -6.30 2.61
N ARG A 35 -1.44 -7.60 2.85
CA ARG A 35 -0.86 -8.29 4.00
C ARG A 35 0.24 -9.26 3.61
N ALA A 36 1.17 -9.50 4.53
CA ALA A 36 2.21 -10.50 4.36
C ALA A 36 1.58 -11.89 4.50
N ARG A 37 1.76 -12.71 3.45
CA ARG A 37 1.23 -14.08 3.44
C ARG A 37 2.36 -15.11 3.46
N ASP A 38 2.05 -16.34 3.84
CA ASP A 38 3.03 -17.38 4.09
C ASP A 38 3.45 -18.19 2.85
N HIS A 39 3.08 -17.74 1.66
CA HIS A 39 3.45 -18.44 0.43
C HIS A 39 3.51 -17.50 -0.75
N HIS A 40 4.35 -17.85 -1.73
CA HIS A 40 4.46 -17.15 -3.00
C HIS A 40 4.84 -18.16 -4.07
N GLU A 41 4.03 -18.24 -5.12
CA GLU A 41 4.23 -19.18 -6.23
C GLU A 41 4.47 -20.62 -5.75
N GLY A 42 3.69 -21.05 -4.78
CA GLY A 42 3.76 -22.39 -4.23
C GLY A 42 4.88 -22.63 -3.23
N ARG A 43 5.71 -21.62 -2.94
CA ARG A 43 6.81 -21.72 -1.97
C ARG A 43 6.41 -21.19 -0.61
N PRO A 44 6.67 -21.95 0.48
CA PRO A 44 6.44 -21.42 1.82
C PRO A 44 7.38 -20.26 2.13
N VAL A 45 6.81 -19.14 2.57
CA VAL A 45 7.54 -17.93 2.94
C VAL A 45 7.56 -17.82 4.45
N LEU A 46 8.76 -17.66 5.04
CA LEU A 46 8.93 -17.45 6.48
C LEU A 46 8.86 -15.99 6.87
N GLU A 47 9.42 -15.13 6.04
CA GLU A 47 9.58 -13.73 6.38
C GLU A 47 9.52 -12.87 5.13
N LEU A 48 8.84 -11.75 5.26
CA LEU A 48 8.83 -10.70 4.27
C LEU A 48 9.45 -9.45 4.85
N ALA A 49 10.25 -8.76 4.03
CA ALA A 49 10.80 -7.47 4.41
C ALA A 49 10.73 -6.54 3.20
N TYR A 50 10.50 -5.27 3.47
CA TYR A 50 10.46 -4.25 2.43
C TYR A 50 11.56 -3.24 2.66
N GLU A 51 12.17 -2.78 1.57
CA GLU A 51 13.11 -1.67 1.59
C GLU A 51 12.63 -0.63 0.60
N ALA A 52 12.94 0.62 0.88
CA ALA A 52 12.53 1.73 0.04
C ALA A 52 13.60 2.81 0.02
N TYR A 53 13.69 3.51 -1.11
CA TYR A 53 14.34 4.81 -1.13
C TYR A 53 13.31 5.82 -0.61
N VAL A 54 13.36 6.05 0.72
CA VAL A 54 12.25 6.71 1.43
C VAL A 54 11.86 8.08 0.89
N PRO A 55 12.79 9.05 0.67
CA PRO A 55 12.38 10.36 0.16
C PRO A 55 11.66 10.29 -1.18
N MET A 56 12.14 9.45 -2.09
CA MET A 56 11.51 9.28 -3.39
C MET A 56 10.18 8.54 -3.28
N ALA A 57 10.13 7.52 -2.43
CA ALA A 57 8.90 6.77 -2.19
C ALA A 57 7.79 7.68 -1.66
N GLU A 58 8.10 8.51 -0.67
CA GLU A 58 7.14 9.46 -0.11
C GLU A 58 6.65 10.44 -1.17
N LYS A 59 7.55 10.95 -1.98
CA LYS A 59 7.21 11.89 -3.06
C LYS A 59 6.28 11.23 -4.08
N GLU A 60 6.61 10.01 -4.50
CA GLU A 60 5.80 9.29 -5.48
C GLU A 60 4.42 8.93 -4.93
N LEU A 61 4.34 8.53 -3.66
CA LEU A 61 3.06 8.24 -3.03
C LEU A 61 2.20 9.50 -2.93
N ALA A 62 2.80 10.64 -2.61
CA ALA A 62 2.08 11.92 -2.56
C ALA A 62 1.51 12.28 -3.92
N LEU A 63 2.27 12.09 -5.00
CA LEU A 63 1.80 12.33 -6.36
C LEU A 63 0.67 11.38 -6.75
N LEU A 64 0.79 10.11 -6.39
CA LEU A 64 -0.26 9.12 -6.66
C LEU A 64 -1.56 9.48 -5.93
N ARG A 65 -1.43 9.93 -4.68
CA ARG A 65 -2.59 10.37 -3.90
C ARG A 65 -3.33 11.50 -4.60
N GLU A 66 -2.60 12.52 -5.04
CA GLU A 66 -3.19 13.65 -5.74
C GLU A 66 -3.87 13.24 -7.05
N LYS A 67 -3.20 12.38 -7.81
CA LYS A 67 -3.75 11.86 -9.07
C LYS A 67 -5.00 11.02 -8.85
N ALA A 68 -5.02 10.20 -7.80
CA ALA A 68 -6.18 9.39 -7.47
C ALA A 68 -7.39 10.27 -7.12
N ILE A 69 -7.16 11.30 -6.28
CA ILE A 69 -8.22 12.24 -5.90
C ILE A 69 -8.80 12.91 -7.15
N GLU A 70 -7.94 13.40 -8.03
CA GLU A 70 -8.37 14.08 -9.24
C GLU A 70 -9.08 13.15 -10.22
N ARG A 71 -8.49 11.99 -10.49
CA ARG A 71 -8.99 11.04 -11.47
C ARG A 71 -10.35 10.44 -11.11
N TYR A 72 -10.54 10.12 -9.84
CA TYR A 72 -11.74 9.40 -9.37
C TYR A 72 -12.69 10.28 -8.57
N GLY A 73 -12.39 11.55 -8.39
CA GLY A 73 -13.26 12.45 -7.62
C GLY A 73 -13.35 12.03 -6.16
N LEU A 74 -12.22 11.63 -5.57
CA LEU A 74 -12.22 11.22 -4.17
C LEU A 74 -12.38 12.42 -3.25
N THR A 75 -13.05 12.21 -2.13
CA THR A 75 -13.14 13.24 -1.08
C THR A 75 -11.90 13.21 -0.20
N ARG A 76 -11.38 12.02 0.09
CA ARG A 76 -10.14 11.84 0.85
C ARG A 76 -9.41 10.60 0.35
N CYS A 77 -8.08 10.58 0.55
CA CYS A 77 -7.24 9.45 0.18
C CYS A 77 -6.03 9.41 1.11
N ALA A 78 -5.70 8.22 1.61
CA ALA A 78 -4.51 8.02 2.43
C ALA A 78 -3.78 6.77 1.95
N ILE A 79 -2.45 6.81 1.95
CA ILE A 79 -1.61 5.70 1.50
C ILE A 79 -0.46 5.55 2.49
N HIS A 80 -0.42 4.43 3.21
CA HIS A 80 0.66 4.12 4.14
C HIS A 80 1.35 2.83 3.71
N HIS A 81 2.67 2.85 3.68
CA HIS A 81 3.47 1.68 3.35
C HIS A 81 4.49 1.42 4.46
N ARG A 82 4.61 0.14 4.86
CA ARG A 82 5.57 -0.28 5.87
C ARG A 82 6.85 -0.73 5.20
N ILE A 83 7.99 -0.44 5.83
CA ILE A 83 9.30 -0.95 5.44
C ILE A 83 9.89 -1.74 6.61
N GLY A 84 10.99 -2.46 6.35
CA GLY A 84 11.53 -3.40 7.32
C GLY A 84 10.78 -4.73 7.28
N VAL A 85 10.97 -5.54 8.30
CA VAL A 85 10.31 -6.84 8.40
C VAL A 85 8.82 -6.65 8.68
N VAL A 86 8.00 -7.31 7.87
CA VAL A 86 6.54 -7.31 8.05
C VAL A 86 6.13 -8.72 8.47
N PRO A 87 5.74 -8.92 9.73
CA PRO A 87 5.28 -10.22 10.18
C PRO A 87 4.11 -10.73 9.35
N LEU A 88 4.05 -12.06 9.19
CA LEU A 88 2.95 -12.69 8.46
C LEU A 88 1.61 -12.25 9.05
N THR A 89 0.63 -12.04 8.22
CA THR A 89 -0.72 -11.55 8.49
C THR A 89 -0.82 -10.05 8.75
N GLU A 90 0.30 -9.35 8.99
CA GLU A 90 0.27 -7.90 9.20
C GLU A 90 0.29 -7.14 7.88
N ALA A 91 -0.24 -5.93 7.91
CA ALA A 91 -0.33 -5.10 6.72
C ALA A 91 1.02 -4.54 6.31
N ALA A 92 1.36 -4.68 5.04
CA ALA A 92 2.53 -4.03 4.42
C ALA A 92 2.13 -2.69 3.80
N VAL A 93 0.90 -2.58 3.35
CA VAL A 93 0.38 -1.36 2.73
C VAL A 93 -1.10 -1.21 3.07
N ILE A 94 -1.51 0.03 3.30
CA ILE A 94 -2.93 0.35 3.47
C ILE A 94 -3.25 1.50 2.53
N VAL A 95 -4.30 1.32 1.73
CA VAL A 95 -4.83 2.37 0.85
C VAL A 95 -6.27 2.62 1.27
N ALA A 96 -6.56 3.86 1.64
CA ALA A 96 -7.91 4.27 2.03
C ALA A 96 -8.42 5.32 1.04
N THR A 97 -9.60 5.07 0.48
CA THR A 97 -10.21 5.97 -0.50
C THR A 97 -11.66 6.21 -0.14
N SER A 98 -12.08 7.47 -0.18
CA SER A 98 -13.47 7.82 0.06
C SER A 98 -14.03 8.67 -1.09
N SER A 99 -15.31 8.47 -1.36
CA SER A 99 -15.99 9.14 -2.47
C SER A 99 -17.50 9.19 -2.20
N ALA A 100 -18.22 9.98 -2.99
CA ALA A 100 -19.67 10.06 -2.86
C ALA A 100 -20.33 8.69 -3.09
N HIS A 101 -19.84 7.94 -4.08
CA HIS A 101 -20.38 6.65 -4.47
C HIS A 101 -19.27 5.58 -4.47
N ARG A 102 -19.63 4.32 -4.22
CA ARG A 102 -18.68 3.23 -4.02
C ARG A 102 -17.79 2.89 -5.22
N ALA A 103 -18.28 3.04 -6.43
CA ALA A 103 -17.53 2.65 -7.62
C ALA A 103 -16.16 3.33 -7.69
N GLU A 104 -16.12 4.63 -7.45
CA GLU A 104 -14.91 5.42 -7.53
C GLU A 104 -13.91 4.99 -6.45
N SER A 105 -14.38 4.72 -5.23
CA SER A 105 -13.51 4.28 -4.15
C SER A 105 -12.87 2.92 -4.44
N PHE A 106 -13.64 1.94 -4.95
CA PHE A 106 -13.09 0.65 -5.32
C PHE A 106 -12.08 0.76 -6.46
N GLN A 107 -12.44 1.52 -7.51
CA GLN A 107 -11.56 1.70 -8.65
C GLN A 107 -10.28 2.41 -8.27
N ALA A 108 -10.38 3.43 -7.44
CA ALA A 108 -9.21 4.20 -7.00
C ALA A 108 -8.26 3.35 -6.18
N ALA A 109 -8.77 2.56 -5.24
CA ALA A 109 -7.93 1.70 -4.42
C ALA A 109 -7.15 0.69 -5.27
N ALA A 110 -7.80 0.06 -6.24
CA ALA A 110 -7.16 -0.87 -7.15
C ALA A 110 -6.10 -0.16 -8.01
N TRP A 111 -6.44 1.00 -8.55
CA TRP A 111 -5.53 1.77 -9.38
C TRP A 111 -4.29 2.23 -8.61
N VAL A 112 -4.48 2.72 -7.38
CA VAL A 112 -3.35 3.14 -6.53
C VAL A 112 -2.41 1.97 -6.30
N MET A 113 -2.94 0.77 -5.99
CA MET A 113 -2.10 -0.40 -5.79
C MET A 113 -1.29 -0.77 -7.03
N ASP A 114 -1.92 -0.73 -8.20
CA ASP A 114 -1.23 -1.01 -9.46
C ASP A 114 -0.11 0.01 -9.70
N GLU A 115 -0.36 1.28 -9.43
CA GLU A 115 0.60 2.34 -9.65
C GLU A 115 1.76 2.30 -8.63
N ILE A 116 1.50 1.93 -7.39
CA ILE A 116 2.56 1.72 -6.40
C ILE A 116 3.56 0.70 -6.92
N LYS A 117 3.06 -0.42 -7.43
CA LYS A 117 3.91 -1.49 -7.96
C LYS A 117 4.70 -1.09 -9.20
N GLN A 118 4.24 -0.11 -9.94
CA GLN A 118 4.90 0.33 -11.16
C GLN A 118 5.85 1.51 -10.96
N ARG A 119 5.60 2.38 -10.00
CA ARG A 119 6.27 3.67 -9.91
C ARG A 119 7.05 3.92 -8.64
N VAL A 120 6.64 3.31 -7.53
CA VAL A 120 7.24 3.64 -6.23
C VAL A 120 8.47 2.77 -5.99
N PRO A 121 9.61 3.38 -5.62
CA PRO A 121 10.86 2.62 -5.40
C PRO A 121 10.82 1.89 -4.06
N ILE A 122 10.12 0.78 -4.05
CA ILE A 122 9.99 -0.13 -2.91
C ILE A 122 10.28 -1.54 -3.40
N TRP A 123 11.10 -2.27 -2.65
CA TRP A 123 11.51 -3.63 -2.98
C TRP A 123 11.11 -4.58 -1.88
N LYS A 124 10.69 -5.80 -2.25
CA LYS A 124 10.29 -6.84 -1.33
C LYS A 124 11.35 -7.94 -1.32
N ARG A 125 11.79 -8.34 -0.12
CA ARG A 125 12.65 -9.50 0.07
C ARG A 125 11.81 -10.61 0.69
N GLU A 126 11.83 -11.78 0.07
CA GLU A 126 11.16 -12.96 0.57
C GLU A 126 12.21 -13.94 1.08
N LYS A 127 12.03 -14.41 2.31
CA LYS A 127 12.85 -15.46 2.91
C LYS A 127 12.01 -16.71 2.99
N TYR A 128 12.49 -17.80 2.39
CA TYR A 128 11.73 -19.02 2.26
C TYR A 128 12.10 -20.03 3.35
N ARG A 129 11.21 -21.00 3.55
CA ARG A 129 11.39 -22.03 4.58
C ARG A 129 12.64 -22.88 4.34
N ASP A 130 13.09 -23.02 3.11
CA ASP A 130 14.30 -23.77 2.75
C ASP A 130 15.60 -23.01 3.03
N GLY A 131 15.52 -21.79 3.57
CA GLY A 131 16.65 -20.94 3.90
C GLY A 131 17.10 -20.01 2.79
N SER A 132 16.56 -20.15 1.58
CA SER A 132 16.90 -19.26 0.48
C SER A 132 16.14 -17.93 0.61
N GLU A 133 16.66 -16.89 -0.04
CA GLU A 133 16.07 -15.57 -0.09
C GLU A 133 16.01 -15.08 -1.52
N SER A 134 15.03 -14.25 -1.83
CA SER A 134 14.99 -13.57 -3.11
C SER A 134 14.43 -12.15 -2.95
N TRP A 135 14.95 -11.25 -3.76
CA TRP A 135 14.42 -9.91 -3.90
C TRP A 135 13.35 -9.94 -4.99
N VAL A 136 12.16 -9.45 -4.66
CA VAL A 136 11.06 -9.36 -5.60
C VAL A 136 10.77 -7.89 -5.84
N GLU A 137 10.87 -7.44 -7.09
CA GLU A 137 10.50 -6.09 -7.43
C GLU A 137 8.98 -5.93 -7.30
N CYS A 138 8.56 -4.88 -6.60
CA CYS A 138 7.15 -4.56 -6.50
C CYS A 138 6.64 -3.90 -7.78
N THR A 139 7.54 -3.39 -8.62
CA THR A 139 7.16 -2.80 -9.90
C THR A 139 7.04 -3.89 -10.96
N HIS A 140 6.01 -3.79 -11.80
CA HIS A 140 5.75 -4.76 -12.86
C HIS A 140 6.07 -4.24 -14.26
N ARG A 141 6.59 -3.04 -14.39
CA ARG A 141 6.81 -2.41 -15.69
C ARG A 141 7.85 -3.10 -16.57
N PHE A 142 8.66 -3.98 -15.99
CA PHE A 142 9.67 -4.74 -16.74
C PHE A 142 9.31 -6.21 -16.88
N GLN A 143 8.13 -6.61 -16.47
CA GLN A 143 7.66 -7.99 -16.54
C GLN A 143 6.77 -8.16 -17.76
N MET A 144 7.37 -7.98 -18.91
CA MET A 144 6.63 -8.13 -20.15
C MET A 144 7.12 -9.30 -20.97
#